data_bce32ac8599ed9101646a62b82dfc181
#
_entry.id   bce32ac8599ed9101646a62b82dfc181
#
_cell.length_a   1.000
_cell.length_b   1.000
_cell.length_c   1.000
_cell.angle_alpha   90.00
_cell.angle_beta   90.00
_cell.angle_gamma   90.00
#
_symmetry.space_group_name_H-M   'P 1'
#
loop_
_entity.id
_entity.type
_entity.pdbx_description
1 polymer ?
#
loop_
_entity_poly.entity_id
_entity_poly.type
_entity_poly.pdbx_seq_one_letter_code
_entity_poly.pdbx_strand_id
1 'polypeptide(L)'
;MSKVKIGINGFGRIGRLVFRAAAKSNDVEVVGINDLIDVDYMAYMLKYDSTHGRFDGTVEVKDGKLVVNGNAIRVTSERNPADLKWDEIGAEYVVESTGLFLTKEKAQGHIDAGAKKVVMSAPSKDDTPMFVMGVNHKKYTSDMTFVSNASCTTNCLAPVTKVLNDKFGVVEGLMTTVHATTATQKTVDGPSLKDWRGGRGAGQNIIPSSTGAAKAVGKVIPELNGKLTGMSLRVPTPDVSVVDLTCRLEKAASYEAICAAMKEASEGELKGILGYTEDAVVSTDFVGETCTSVFDAGAGIGLNDNFVKVVSWYDNEMGYSTKVVELINHMATVDHK
;
A
#
# COMPACT_ATOMS: atom_id res chain seq x y z
N MET A 1 -6.48 24.62 8.25
CA MET A 1 -7.10 24.34 6.92
C MET A 1 -8.27 23.38 7.15
N SER A 2 -9.31 23.40 6.31
CA SER A 2 -10.34 22.36 6.34
C SER A 2 -9.72 21.02 5.95
N LYS A 3 -10.24 19.92 6.51
CA LYS A 3 -9.78 18.57 6.11
C LYS A 3 -10.03 18.31 4.63
N VAL A 4 -9.15 17.57 3.99
CA VAL A 4 -9.30 17.11 2.61
C VAL A 4 -10.40 16.05 2.58
N LYS A 5 -11.44 16.28 1.77
CA LYS A 5 -12.57 15.38 1.64
C LYS A 5 -12.30 14.30 0.60
N ILE A 6 -12.42 13.04 1.02
CA ILE A 6 -12.17 11.90 0.14
C ILE A 6 -13.40 11.00 0.00
N GLY A 7 -13.53 10.40 -1.19
CA GLY A 7 -14.42 9.27 -1.47
C GLY A 7 -13.61 7.97 -1.52
N ILE A 8 -14.23 6.86 -1.15
CA ILE A 8 -13.65 5.51 -1.27
C ILE A 8 -14.54 4.68 -2.19
N ASN A 9 -14.00 4.19 -3.29
CA ASN A 9 -14.67 3.24 -4.17
C ASN A 9 -14.10 1.83 -3.94
N GLY A 10 -14.91 0.93 -3.40
CA GLY A 10 -14.52 -0.38 -2.93
C GLY A 10 -14.18 -0.40 -1.43
N PHE A 11 -14.99 -1.11 -0.64
CA PHE A 11 -14.84 -1.20 0.81
C PHE A 11 -14.36 -2.60 1.26
N GLY A 12 -13.46 -3.18 0.44
CA GLY A 12 -12.71 -4.41 0.74
C GLY A 12 -11.66 -4.18 1.85
N ARG A 13 -10.66 -5.06 1.95
CA ARG A 13 -9.61 -4.92 2.97
C ARG A 13 -8.98 -3.53 2.94
N ILE A 14 -8.44 -3.12 1.78
CA ILE A 14 -7.72 -1.85 1.65
C ILE A 14 -8.63 -0.64 1.84
N GLY A 15 -9.82 -0.62 1.23
CA GLY A 15 -10.77 0.50 1.41
C GLY A 15 -11.14 0.72 2.88
N ARG A 16 -11.40 -0.36 3.65
CA ARG A 16 -11.67 -0.27 5.09
C ARG A 16 -10.47 0.21 5.91
N LEU A 17 -9.26 -0.20 5.55
CA LEU A 17 -8.06 0.24 6.27
C LEU A 17 -7.64 1.66 5.90
N VAL A 18 -7.86 2.09 4.66
CA VAL A 18 -7.77 3.51 4.29
C VAL A 18 -8.76 4.33 5.12
N PHE A 19 -10.00 3.84 5.29
CA PHE A 19 -10.97 4.48 6.17
C PHE A 19 -10.46 4.58 7.61
N ARG A 20 -9.93 3.49 8.18
CA ARG A 20 -9.38 3.47 9.55
C ARG A 20 -8.18 4.41 9.70
N ALA A 21 -7.31 4.47 8.71
CA ALA A 21 -6.18 5.40 8.68
C ALA A 21 -6.66 6.87 8.59
N ALA A 22 -7.61 7.16 7.71
CA ALA A 22 -8.21 8.50 7.58
C ALA A 22 -8.94 8.95 8.86
N ALA A 23 -9.62 8.03 9.56
CA ALA A 23 -10.30 8.32 10.82
C ALA A 23 -9.34 8.78 11.95
N LYS A 24 -8.07 8.40 11.88
CA LYS A 24 -6.99 8.85 12.79
C LYS A 24 -6.27 10.11 12.28
N SER A 25 -6.53 10.53 11.03
CA SER A 25 -5.89 11.70 10.43
C SER A 25 -6.58 12.99 10.86
N ASN A 26 -5.78 14.04 11.08
CA ASN A 26 -6.28 15.38 11.27
C ASN A 26 -6.49 16.14 9.95
N ASP A 27 -5.96 15.63 8.85
CA ASP A 27 -5.86 16.34 7.57
C ASP A 27 -6.85 15.82 6.52
N VAL A 28 -7.36 14.60 6.68
CA VAL A 28 -8.23 13.93 5.71
C VAL A 28 -9.51 13.46 6.40
N GLU A 29 -10.64 13.53 5.69
CA GLU A 29 -11.91 12.96 6.12
C GLU A 29 -12.61 12.20 5.00
N VAL A 30 -13.19 11.04 5.32
CA VAL A 30 -14.01 10.25 4.39
C VAL A 30 -15.43 10.78 4.43
N VAL A 31 -15.95 11.26 3.30
CA VAL A 31 -17.31 11.80 3.16
C VAL A 31 -18.24 10.90 2.37
N GLY A 32 -17.71 9.91 1.65
CA GLY A 32 -18.52 8.95 0.88
C GLY A 32 -17.80 7.63 0.67
N ILE A 33 -18.58 6.57 0.60
CA ILE A 33 -18.13 5.19 0.31
C ILE A 33 -19.07 4.59 -0.72
N ASN A 34 -18.51 3.92 -1.72
CA ASN A 34 -19.25 3.09 -2.65
C ASN A 34 -18.80 1.64 -2.56
N ASP A 35 -19.75 0.73 -2.37
CA ASP A 35 -19.56 -0.71 -2.49
C ASP A 35 -20.91 -1.39 -2.77
N LEU A 36 -20.87 -2.63 -3.29
CA LEU A 36 -22.09 -3.37 -3.66
C LEU A 36 -22.74 -4.14 -2.49
N ILE A 37 -22.32 -3.86 -1.27
CA ILE A 37 -22.89 -4.42 -0.03
C ILE A 37 -23.82 -3.41 0.64
N ASP A 38 -24.74 -3.91 1.48
CA ASP A 38 -25.62 -3.02 2.24
C ASP A 38 -24.90 -2.28 3.38
N VAL A 39 -25.51 -1.20 3.84
CA VAL A 39 -24.91 -0.30 4.84
C VAL A 39 -24.74 -0.98 6.21
N ASP A 40 -25.64 -1.87 6.60
CA ASP A 40 -25.58 -2.58 7.89
C ASP A 40 -24.37 -3.54 7.88
N TYR A 41 -24.18 -4.27 6.78
CA TYR A 41 -23.04 -5.16 6.64
C TYR A 41 -21.72 -4.37 6.51
N MET A 42 -21.75 -3.22 5.84
CA MET A 42 -20.59 -2.30 5.78
C MET A 42 -20.20 -1.81 7.19
N ALA A 43 -21.17 -1.41 8.00
CA ALA A 43 -20.95 -1.02 9.40
C ALA A 43 -20.38 -2.17 10.23
N TYR A 44 -20.91 -3.39 10.06
CA TYR A 44 -20.40 -4.58 10.73
C TYR A 44 -18.94 -4.84 10.37
N MET A 45 -18.58 -4.83 9.08
CA MET A 45 -17.23 -5.08 8.62
C MET A 45 -16.22 -3.97 9.01
N LEU A 46 -16.69 -2.73 9.17
CA LEU A 46 -15.83 -1.65 9.69
C LEU A 46 -15.58 -1.84 11.19
N LYS A 47 -16.62 -2.24 11.93
CA LYS A 47 -16.58 -2.40 13.38
C LYS A 47 -15.69 -3.55 13.83
N TYR A 48 -15.74 -4.67 13.10
CA TYR A 48 -15.03 -5.90 13.47
C TYR A 48 -14.03 -6.30 12.39
N ASP A 49 -12.81 -6.54 12.79
CA ASP A 49 -11.74 -7.02 11.92
C ASP A 49 -10.91 -8.10 12.65
N SER A 50 -10.74 -9.25 12.01
CA SER A 50 -10.05 -10.38 12.62
C SER A 50 -8.54 -10.13 12.80
N THR A 51 -7.96 -9.26 11.99
CA THR A 51 -6.52 -8.93 12.01
C THR A 51 -6.25 -7.69 12.85
N HIS A 52 -6.99 -6.60 12.58
CA HIS A 52 -6.76 -5.29 13.19
C HIS A 52 -7.69 -4.97 14.37
N GLY A 53 -8.49 -5.94 14.79
CA GLY A 53 -9.38 -5.80 15.95
C GLY A 53 -10.57 -4.86 15.71
N ARG A 54 -11.23 -4.49 16.78
CA ARG A 54 -12.37 -3.57 16.72
C ARG A 54 -11.94 -2.18 16.29
N PHE A 55 -12.85 -1.51 15.55
CA PHE A 55 -12.66 -0.09 15.23
C PHE A 55 -12.59 0.75 16.52
N ASP A 56 -11.60 1.60 16.58
CA ASP A 56 -11.41 2.53 17.71
C ASP A 56 -12.32 3.75 17.51
N GLY A 57 -13.54 3.65 17.99
CA GLY A 57 -14.57 4.67 17.84
C GLY A 57 -15.98 4.08 17.75
N THR A 58 -16.93 4.92 17.41
CA THR A 58 -18.33 4.55 17.23
C THR A 58 -18.66 4.27 15.76
N VAL A 59 -19.36 3.18 15.49
CA VAL A 59 -19.88 2.83 14.16
C VAL A 59 -21.35 2.44 14.32
N GLU A 60 -22.23 3.17 13.68
CA GLU A 60 -23.68 3.00 13.78
C GLU A 60 -24.33 3.14 12.39
N VAL A 61 -25.54 2.60 12.24
CA VAL A 61 -26.42 2.91 11.12
C VAL A 61 -27.61 3.68 11.66
N LYS A 62 -27.83 4.91 11.15
CA LYS A 62 -28.97 5.77 11.52
C LYS A 62 -29.65 6.28 10.24
N ASP A 63 -30.95 6.05 10.14
CA ASP A 63 -31.75 6.47 9.00
C ASP A 63 -31.17 6.01 7.65
N GLY A 64 -30.65 4.77 7.59
CA GLY A 64 -30.04 4.18 6.41
C GLY A 64 -28.66 4.75 6.03
N LYS A 65 -28.04 5.55 6.92
CA LYS A 65 -26.69 6.13 6.71
C LYS A 65 -25.68 5.51 7.65
N LEU A 66 -24.48 5.32 7.15
CA LEU A 66 -23.32 4.97 7.99
C LEU A 66 -22.89 6.21 8.80
N VAL A 67 -22.85 6.07 10.12
CA VAL A 67 -22.42 7.14 11.02
C VAL A 67 -21.19 6.67 11.80
N VAL A 68 -20.08 7.33 11.65
CA VAL A 68 -18.81 6.99 12.31
C VAL A 68 -18.33 8.20 13.11
N ASN A 69 -18.09 8.00 14.41
CA ASN A 69 -17.69 9.06 15.34
C ASN A 69 -18.63 10.29 15.26
N GLY A 70 -19.93 10.05 15.08
CA GLY A 70 -20.95 11.10 14.96
C GLY A 70 -21.07 11.74 13.57
N ASN A 71 -20.20 11.42 12.61
CA ASN A 71 -20.23 11.96 11.26
C ASN A 71 -20.97 11.00 10.32
N ALA A 72 -21.99 11.53 9.63
CA ALA A 72 -22.72 10.79 8.61
C ALA A 72 -21.89 10.72 7.30
N ILE A 73 -21.77 9.51 6.77
CA ILE A 73 -21.02 9.22 5.55
C ILE A 73 -22.01 8.77 4.49
N ARG A 74 -21.94 9.36 3.30
CA ARG A 74 -22.78 8.91 2.18
C ARG A 74 -22.34 7.52 1.73
N VAL A 75 -23.29 6.58 1.65
CA VAL A 75 -23.06 5.25 1.09
C VAL A 75 -23.83 5.13 -0.22
N THR A 76 -23.18 4.61 -1.25
CA THR A 76 -23.78 4.30 -2.55
C THR A 76 -23.47 2.86 -2.95
N SER A 77 -24.26 2.29 -3.87
CA SER A 77 -24.08 0.93 -4.38
C SER A 77 -24.16 0.94 -5.91
N GLU A 78 -23.23 1.71 -6.52
CA GLU A 78 -23.16 1.90 -7.96
C GLU A 78 -22.01 1.09 -8.58
N ARG A 79 -22.29 0.46 -9.73
CA ARG A 79 -21.30 -0.29 -10.49
C ARG A 79 -20.44 0.59 -11.40
N ASN A 80 -21.05 1.65 -11.92
CA ASN A 80 -20.40 2.59 -12.81
C ASN A 80 -19.88 3.81 -12.03
N PRO A 81 -18.59 4.08 -12.00
CA PRO A 81 -18.04 5.23 -11.28
C PRO A 81 -18.62 6.58 -11.69
N ALA A 82 -19.10 6.73 -12.94
CA ALA A 82 -19.68 7.98 -13.42
C ALA A 82 -21.00 8.36 -12.71
N ASP A 83 -21.66 7.41 -12.05
CA ASP A 83 -22.95 7.64 -11.38
C ASP A 83 -22.76 8.01 -9.89
N LEU A 84 -21.51 8.12 -9.40
CA LEU A 84 -21.18 8.28 -7.97
C LEU A 84 -21.37 9.69 -7.42
N LYS A 85 -21.45 10.73 -8.30
CA LYS A 85 -21.75 12.12 -7.93
C LYS A 85 -20.90 12.59 -6.73
N TRP A 86 -19.59 12.53 -6.87
CA TRP A 86 -18.63 12.94 -5.82
C TRP A 86 -18.70 14.42 -5.49
N ASP A 87 -19.09 15.27 -6.45
CA ASP A 87 -19.30 16.70 -6.31
C ASP A 87 -20.40 17.05 -5.29
N GLU A 88 -21.51 16.26 -5.23
CA GLU A 88 -22.60 16.51 -4.29
C GLU A 88 -22.17 16.46 -2.81
N ILE A 89 -21.07 15.74 -2.50
CA ILE A 89 -20.52 15.64 -1.15
C ILE A 89 -19.17 16.33 -0.98
N GLY A 90 -18.69 16.97 -2.04
CA GLY A 90 -17.42 17.66 -2.06
C GLY A 90 -16.20 16.75 -1.93
N ALA A 91 -16.30 15.48 -2.34
CA ALA A 91 -15.17 14.55 -2.39
C ALA A 91 -14.25 14.93 -3.55
N GLU A 92 -13.15 15.61 -3.24
CA GLU A 92 -12.20 16.08 -4.26
C GLU A 92 -11.25 14.96 -4.71
N TYR A 93 -10.88 14.07 -3.81
CA TYR A 93 -9.99 12.94 -4.07
C TYR A 93 -10.78 11.63 -3.90
N VAL A 94 -10.57 10.69 -4.81
CA VAL A 94 -11.18 9.37 -4.73
C VAL A 94 -10.10 8.31 -4.62
N VAL A 95 -10.21 7.45 -3.60
CA VAL A 95 -9.42 6.22 -3.48
C VAL A 95 -10.12 5.13 -4.26
N GLU A 96 -9.50 4.68 -5.35
CA GLU A 96 -9.97 3.54 -6.13
C GLU A 96 -9.37 2.24 -5.57
N SER A 97 -10.18 1.49 -4.81
CA SER A 97 -9.75 0.28 -4.11
C SER A 97 -10.54 -0.98 -4.47
N THR A 98 -11.27 -0.96 -5.62
CA THR A 98 -11.95 -2.14 -6.16
C THR A 98 -10.99 -3.10 -6.88
N GLY A 99 -9.85 -2.60 -7.38
CA GLY A 99 -8.94 -3.33 -8.25
C GLY A 99 -9.41 -3.48 -9.70
N LEU A 100 -10.54 -2.84 -10.09
CA LEU A 100 -11.14 -2.93 -11.42
C LEU A 100 -10.74 -1.75 -12.32
N PHE A 101 -10.65 -0.54 -11.79
CA PHE A 101 -10.46 0.71 -12.53
C PHE A 101 -9.01 1.20 -12.40
N LEU A 102 -8.05 0.42 -12.94
CA LEU A 102 -6.61 0.61 -12.80
C LEU A 102 -5.92 1.20 -14.04
N THR A 103 -6.67 1.91 -14.87
CA THR A 103 -6.18 2.71 -16.00
C THR A 103 -6.87 4.06 -16.00
N LYS A 104 -6.25 5.09 -16.59
CA LYS A 104 -6.84 6.42 -16.74
C LYS A 104 -8.23 6.34 -17.38
N GLU A 105 -8.35 5.56 -18.48
CA GLU A 105 -9.61 5.36 -19.20
C GLU A 105 -10.71 4.79 -18.27
N LYS A 106 -10.40 3.75 -17.51
CA LYS A 106 -11.37 3.11 -16.62
C LYS A 106 -11.74 3.97 -15.42
N ALA A 107 -10.78 4.71 -14.88
CA ALA A 107 -10.97 5.58 -13.72
C ALA A 107 -11.60 6.94 -14.09
N GLN A 108 -11.71 7.26 -15.39
CA GLN A 108 -12.29 8.52 -15.87
C GLN A 108 -13.69 8.78 -15.31
N GLY A 109 -14.49 7.73 -15.13
CA GLY A 109 -15.84 7.84 -14.55
C GLY A 109 -15.88 8.54 -13.19
N HIS A 110 -14.81 8.46 -12.38
CA HIS A 110 -14.74 9.21 -11.13
C HIS A 110 -14.62 10.73 -11.34
N ILE A 111 -13.89 11.13 -12.38
CA ILE A 111 -13.76 12.55 -12.75
C ILE A 111 -15.08 13.05 -13.33
N ASP A 112 -15.73 12.25 -14.17
CA ASP A 112 -17.05 12.57 -14.74
C ASP A 112 -18.12 12.70 -13.64
N ALA A 113 -17.94 11.99 -12.51
CA ALA A 113 -18.76 12.09 -11.29
C ALA A 113 -18.36 13.26 -10.36
N GLY A 114 -17.45 14.14 -10.79
CA GLY A 114 -17.09 15.38 -10.10
C GLY A 114 -15.89 15.30 -9.15
N ALA A 115 -15.16 14.17 -9.08
CA ALA A 115 -13.89 14.13 -8.37
C ALA A 115 -12.82 14.93 -9.15
N LYS A 116 -11.86 15.51 -8.42
CA LYS A 116 -10.72 16.22 -9.04
C LYS A 116 -9.53 15.28 -9.30
N LYS A 117 -9.32 14.31 -8.44
CA LYS A 117 -8.17 13.39 -8.44
C LYS A 117 -8.59 11.97 -8.11
N VAL A 118 -7.90 11.01 -8.71
CA VAL A 118 -8.07 9.58 -8.40
C VAL A 118 -6.74 8.98 -7.97
N VAL A 119 -6.73 8.31 -6.82
CA VAL A 119 -5.60 7.55 -6.29
C VAL A 119 -5.92 6.07 -6.35
N MET A 120 -5.27 5.35 -7.26
CA MET A 120 -5.41 3.91 -7.39
C MET A 120 -4.64 3.21 -6.26
N SER A 121 -5.31 2.38 -5.47
CA SER A 121 -4.69 1.60 -4.38
C SER A 121 -4.10 0.27 -4.89
N ALA A 122 -3.55 0.28 -6.08
CA ALA A 122 -2.86 -0.84 -6.72
C ALA A 122 -1.95 -0.30 -7.83
N PRO A 123 -0.97 -1.09 -8.33
CA PRO A 123 -0.19 -0.71 -9.48
C PRO A 123 -1.08 -0.43 -10.69
N SER A 124 -0.88 0.69 -11.36
CA SER A 124 -1.58 1.01 -12.59
C SER A 124 -1.24 0.03 -13.70
N LYS A 125 -2.20 -0.21 -14.59
CA LYS A 125 -2.04 -1.11 -15.75
C LYS A 125 -1.70 -0.36 -17.06
N ASP A 126 -1.53 0.94 -16.97
CA ASP A 126 -1.12 1.85 -18.03
C ASP A 126 0.07 2.70 -17.59
N ASP A 127 0.24 3.87 -18.20
CA ASP A 127 1.30 4.85 -17.91
C ASP A 127 0.96 5.81 -16.75
N THR A 128 -0.12 5.56 -15.99
CA THR A 128 -0.45 6.35 -14.80
C THR A 128 0.75 6.43 -13.85
N PRO A 129 1.17 7.62 -13.42
CA PRO A 129 2.31 7.77 -12.53
C PRO A 129 2.13 7.00 -11.21
N MET A 130 3.18 6.29 -10.79
CA MET A 130 3.22 5.58 -9.51
C MET A 130 4.09 6.34 -8.52
N PHE A 131 3.59 6.49 -7.31
CA PHE A 131 4.30 7.16 -6.22
C PHE A 131 4.50 6.23 -5.03
N VAL A 132 5.66 6.37 -4.41
CA VAL A 132 6.00 5.79 -3.12
C VAL A 132 6.44 6.92 -2.21
N MET A 133 5.76 7.07 -1.07
CA MET A 133 6.10 8.09 -0.08
C MET A 133 7.56 7.92 0.39
N GLY A 134 8.27 9.03 0.57
CA GLY A 134 9.70 9.03 0.91
C GLY A 134 10.64 8.81 -0.29
N VAL A 135 10.15 8.24 -1.41
CA VAL A 135 10.99 7.91 -2.58
C VAL A 135 10.82 8.93 -3.70
N ASN A 136 9.65 9.00 -4.31
CA ASN A 136 9.42 9.87 -5.46
C ASN A 136 8.18 10.77 -5.36
N HIS A 137 7.49 10.80 -4.23
CA HIS A 137 6.25 11.58 -4.04
C HIS A 137 6.42 13.07 -4.35
N LYS A 138 7.63 13.63 -4.14
CA LYS A 138 7.95 15.04 -4.47
C LYS A 138 7.91 15.36 -5.97
N LYS A 139 7.83 14.32 -6.83
CA LYS A 139 7.66 14.49 -8.29
C LYS A 139 6.18 14.68 -8.68
N TYR A 140 5.25 14.60 -7.74
CA TYR A 140 3.85 14.91 -7.99
C TYR A 140 3.67 16.38 -8.36
N THR A 141 2.84 16.64 -9.37
CA THR A 141 2.46 17.98 -9.81
C THR A 141 0.94 18.07 -9.95
N SER A 142 0.38 19.26 -9.77
CA SER A 142 -1.08 19.49 -9.72
C SER A 142 -1.84 19.20 -11.03
N ASP A 143 -1.15 19.05 -12.15
CA ASP A 143 -1.74 18.62 -13.43
C ASP A 143 -1.99 17.10 -13.51
N MET A 144 -1.44 16.32 -12.60
CA MET A 144 -1.64 14.86 -12.53
C MET A 144 -3.01 14.55 -11.94
N THR A 145 -3.95 14.12 -12.77
CA THR A 145 -5.32 13.77 -12.36
C THR A 145 -5.41 12.37 -11.76
N PHE A 146 -4.69 11.41 -12.34
CA PHE A 146 -4.66 10.02 -11.93
C PHE A 146 -3.27 9.66 -11.41
N VAL A 147 -3.22 9.04 -10.25
CA VAL A 147 -1.97 8.52 -9.66
C VAL A 147 -2.20 7.13 -9.07
N SER A 148 -1.13 6.38 -8.90
CA SER A 148 -1.14 5.08 -8.25
C SER A 148 -0.20 5.11 -7.04
N ASN A 149 -0.63 4.53 -5.91
CA ASN A 149 0.22 4.30 -4.74
C ASN A 149 1.07 3.02 -4.86
N ALA A 150 1.27 2.50 -6.07
CA ALA A 150 1.98 1.25 -6.36
C ALA A 150 1.40 0.05 -5.57
N SER A 151 2.22 -0.97 -5.26
CA SER A 151 1.83 -2.10 -4.42
C SER A 151 2.42 -1.99 -3.01
N CYS A 152 1.87 -2.74 -2.05
CA CYS A 152 2.43 -2.84 -0.70
C CYS A 152 3.89 -3.32 -0.72
N THR A 153 4.21 -4.32 -1.54
CA THR A 153 5.57 -4.83 -1.70
C THR A 153 6.51 -3.79 -2.31
N THR A 154 6.06 -3.01 -3.31
CA THR A 154 6.86 -1.91 -3.86
C THR A 154 7.11 -0.83 -2.81
N ASN A 155 6.12 -0.51 -1.98
CA ASN A 155 6.25 0.44 -0.88
C ASN A 155 7.26 -0.03 0.19
N CYS A 156 7.41 -1.34 0.41
CA CYS A 156 8.43 -1.89 1.28
C CYS A 156 9.81 -1.89 0.61
N LEU A 157 9.90 -2.37 -0.62
CA LEU A 157 11.18 -2.57 -1.31
C LEU A 157 11.85 -1.26 -1.72
N ALA A 158 11.10 -0.27 -2.18
CA ALA A 158 11.66 0.95 -2.74
C ALA A 158 12.45 1.79 -1.72
N PRO A 159 12.01 2.02 -0.47
CA PRO A 159 12.79 2.76 0.53
C PRO A 159 14.14 2.09 0.84
N VAL A 160 14.16 0.78 1.07
CA VAL A 160 15.39 0.02 1.35
C VAL A 160 16.34 0.07 0.14
N THR A 161 15.79 -0.14 -1.06
CA THR A 161 16.59 -0.12 -2.28
C THR A 161 17.12 1.28 -2.59
N LYS A 162 16.34 2.33 -2.26
CA LYS A 162 16.80 3.72 -2.38
C LYS A 162 18.05 3.96 -1.53
N VAL A 163 18.04 3.58 -0.26
CA VAL A 163 19.20 3.74 0.63
C VAL A 163 20.41 2.99 0.09
N LEU A 164 20.22 1.72 -0.32
CA LEU A 164 21.31 0.92 -0.91
C LEU A 164 21.87 1.56 -2.17
N ASN A 165 21.00 2.03 -3.06
CA ASN A 165 21.41 2.63 -4.32
C ASN A 165 22.12 3.97 -4.11
N ASP A 166 21.60 4.84 -3.26
CA ASP A 166 22.14 6.19 -3.03
C ASP A 166 23.51 6.13 -2.33
N LYS A 167 23.69 5.20 -1.40
CA LYS A 167 24.94 5.10 -0.62
C LYS A 167 26.00 4.20 -1.31
N PHE A 168 25.57 3.07 -1.88
CA PHE A 168 26.48 2.01 -2.33
C PHE A 168 26.37 1.66 -3.81
N GLY A 169 25.32 2.11 -4.51
CA GLY A 169 25.01 1.73 -5.88
C GLY A 169 24.52 0.27 -5.98
N VAL A 170 23.35 0.07 -6.55
CA VAL A 170 22.81 -1.28 -6.83
C VAL A 170 23.10 -1.64 -8.27
N VAL A 171 23.87 -2.71 -8.47
CA VAL A 171 24.18 -3.25 -9.80
C VAL A 171 23.01 -4.09 -10.30
N GLU A 172 22.59 -5.06 -9.49
CA GLU A 172 21.50 -6.00 -9.79
C GLU A 172 20.96 -6.62 -8.50
N GLY A 173 19.73 -7.13 -8.53
CA GLY A 173 19.17 -7.80 -7.38
C GLY A 173 17.97 -8.68 -7.69
N LEU A 174 17.80 -9.71 -6.86
CA LEU A 174 16.66 -10.61 -6.86
C LEU A 174 15.90 -10.45 -5.55
N MET A 175 14.60 -10.19 -5.64
CA MET A 175 13.72 -10.04 -4.50
C MET A 175 12.78 -11.25 -4.37
N THR A 176 12.66 -11.78 -3.18
CA THR A 176 11.56 -12.67 -2.80
C THR A 176 10.73 -11.98 -1.73
N THR A 177 9.43 -11.85 -1.94
CA THR A 177 8.54 -11.50 -0.84
C THR A 177 7.87 -12.77 -0.32
N VAL A 178 8.04 -13.03 0.98
CA VAL A 178 7.23 -14.02 1.72
C VAL A 178 6.00 -13.24 2.20
N HIS A 179 4.88 -13.51 1.53
CA HIS A 179 3.70 -12.63 1.60
C HIS A 179 2.52 -13.31 2.29
N ALA A 180 1.88 -12.58 3.18
CA ALA A 180 0.64 -12.99 3.82
C ALA A 180 -0.47 -13.28 2.79
N THR A 181 -1.51 -13.99 3.23
CA THR A 181 -2.69 -14.28 2.42
C THR A 181 -3.43 -13.01 2.05
N THR A 182 -4.03 -13.00 0.86
CA THR A 182 -4.85 -11.88 0.38
C THR A 182 -6.22 -12.40 -0.07
N ALA A 183 -7.20 -11.49 -0.14
CA ALA A 183 -8.59 -11.84 -0.48
C ALA A 183 -8.78 -12.52 -1.85
N THR A 184 -7.78 -12.47 -2.74
CA THR A 184 -7.84 -13.14 -4.05
C THR A 184 -7.49 -14.62 -4.00
N GLN A 185 -6.91 -15.10 -2.89
CA GLN A 185 -6.55 -16.50 -2.73
C GLN A 185 -7.76 -17.36 -2.33
N LYS A 186 -7.66 -18.66 -2.59
CA LYS A 186 -8.72 -19.61 -2.27
C LYS A 186 -8.57 -20.15 -0.84
N THR A 187 -9.68 -20.27 -0.13
CA THR A 187 -9.70 -20.89 1.20
C THR A 187 -9.41 -22.39 1.12
N VAL A 188 -10.00 -23.05 0.11
CA VAL A 188 -9.77 -24.47 -0.25
C VAL A 188 -9.43 -24.56 -1.73
N ASP A 189 -8.91 -25.71 -2.18
CA ASP A 189 -8.58 -25.93 -3.60
C ASP A 189 -9.81 -25.61 -4.48
N GLY A 190 -9.60 -24.74 -5.47
CA GLY A 190 -10.63 -24.29 -6.39
C GLY A 190 -10.04 -23.82 -7.73
N PRO A 191 -10.86 -23.71 -8.77
CA PRO A 191 -10.37 -23.36 -10.09
C PRO A 191 -9.79 -21.95 -10.14
N SER A 192 -8.63 -21.83 -10.77
CA SER A 192 -7.96 -20.57 -11.09
C SER A 192 -7.33 -20.68 -12.47
N LEU A 193 -8.01 -20.12 -13.48
CA LEU A 193 -7.66 -20.35 -14.89
C LEU A 193 -6.34 -19.68 -15.31
N LYS A 194 -5.97 -18.58 -14.67
CA LYS A 194 -4.76 -17.82 -15.01
C LYS A 194 -3.53 -18.21 -14.19
N ASP A 195 -3.75 -18.64 -12.96
CA ASP A 195 -2.71 -19.03 -12.02
C ASP A 195 -3.18 -20.28 -11.26
N TRP A 196 -2.77 -21.43 -11.72
CA TRP A 196 -3.18 -22.71 -11.12
C TRP A 196 -2.72 -22.85 -9.67
N ARG A 197 -1.52 -22.34 -9.35
CA ARG A 197 -1.01 -22.35 -7.98
C ARG A 197 -1.86 -21.47 -7.05
N GLY A 198 -2.32 -20.31 -7.53
CA GLY A 198 -3.24 -19.45 -6.81
C GLY A 198 -4.64 -20.04 -6.56
N GLY A 199 -4.96 -21.18 -7.22
CA GLY A 199 -6.17 -21.97 -6.95
C GLY A 199 -6.06 -22.92 -5.76
N ARG A 200 -4.87 -23.09 -5.17
CA ARG A 200 -4.64 -23.99 -4.03
C ARG A 200 -5.00 -23.32 -2.69
N GLY A 201 -5.42 -24.13 -1.73
CA GLY A 201 -5.84 -23.68 -0.41
C GLY A 201 -4.76 -22.88 0.31
N ALA A 202 -5.04 -21.61 0.62
CA ALA A 202 -4.08 -20.66 1.18
C ALA A 202 -3.65 -20.97 2.60
N GLY A 203 -4.52 -21.63 3.38
CA GLY A 203 -4.30 -21.87 4.80
C GLY A 203 -3.30 -23.03 5.13
N GLN A 204 -2.77 -23.73 4.12
CA GLN A 204 -1.96 -24.92 4.34
C GLN A 204 -0.80 -25.09 3.35
N ASN A 205 -0.57 -24.11 2.47
CA ASN A 205 0.44 -24.21 1.41
C ASN A 205 1.38 -23.01 1.39
N ILE A 206 2.63 -23.26 0.98
CA ILE A 206 3.53 -22.24 0.47
C ILE A 206 3.30 -22.18 -1.05
N ILE A 207 2.82 -21.04 -1.56
CA ILE A 207 2.37 -20.90 -2.93
C ILE A 207 3.28 -19.93 -3.69
N PRO A 208 4.17 -20.40 -4.59
CA PRO A 208 4.95 -19.52 -5.46
C PRO A 208 4.02 -18.76 -6.42
N SER A 209 4.23 -17.45 -6.53
CA SER A 209 3.44 -16.55 -7.36
C SER A 209 4.33 -15.52 -8.04
N SER A 210 3.96 -15.08 -9.23
CA SER A 210 4.63 -13.96 -9.88
C SER A 210 4.31 -12.64 -9.21
N THR A 211 5.25 -11.69 -9.26
CA THR A 211 5.02 -10.32 -8.80
C THR A 211 5.72 -9.32 -9.71
N GLY A 212 5.07 -8.20 -9.97
CA GLY A 212 5.67 -7.05 -10.66
C GLY A 212 6.32 -6.04 -9.73
N ALA A 213 6.30 -6.28 -8.42
CA ALA A 213 6.69 -5.28 -7.42
C ALA A 213 8.16 -4.83 -7.54
N ALA A 214 9.09 -5.77 -7.79
CA ALA A 214 10.51 -5.44 -7.97
C ALA A 214 10.75 -4.63 -9.26
N LYS A 215 10.07 -4.99 -10.35
CA LYS A 215 10.14 -4.21 -11.61
C LYS A 215 9.54 -2.81 -11.44
N ALA A 216 8.51 -2.66 -10.61
CA ALA A 216 7.88 -1.38 -10.34
C ALA A 216 8.80 -0.42 -9.59
N VAL A 217 9.81 -0.91 -8.86
CA VAL A 217 10.85 -0.04 -8.26
C VAL A 217 11.57 0.77 -9.33
N GLY A 218 11.86 0.19 -10.50
CA GLY A 218 12.45 0.92 -11.63
C GLY A 218 11.56 2.04 -12.21
N LYS A 219 10.25 2.03 -11.93
CA LYS A 219 9.35 3.13 -12.31
C LYS A 219 9.41 4.31 -11.32
N VAL A 220 9.67 4.02 -10.05
CA VAL A 220 9.75 5.05 -8.99
C VAL A 220 11.19 5.54 -8.75
N ILE A 221 12.18 4.68 -9.04
CA ILE A 221 13.63 4.98 -9.02
C ILE A 221 14.20 4.61 -10.41
N PRO A 222 14.20 5.53 -11.38
CA PRO A 222 14.55 5.23 -12.79
C PRO A 222 15.94 4.60 -12.97
N GLU A 223 16.89 4.92 -12.10
CA GLU A 223 18.26 4.40 -12.12
C GLU A 223 18.31 2.87 -11.87
N LEU A 224 17.25 2.31 -11.29
CA LEU A 224 17.09 0.88 -11.02
C LEU A 224 16.29 0.14 -12.08
N ASN A 225 15.88 0.82 -13.15
CA ASN A 225 15.13 0.18 -14.22
C ASN A 225 15.93 -0.96 -14.86
N GLY A 226 15.35 -2.16 -14.90
CA GLY A 226 15.99 -3.36 -15.43
C GLY A 226 16.99 -4.05 -14.50
N LYS A 227 17.30 -3.47 -13.33
CA LYS A 227 18.25 -4.05 -12.37
C LYS A 227 17.62 -4.99 -11.34
N LEU A 228 16.30 -4.93 -11.16
CA LEU A 228 15.58 -5.70 -10.14
C LEU A 228 14.47 -6.55 -10.78
N THR A 229 14.37 -7.78 -10.31
CA THR A 229 13.22 -8.65 -10.54
C THR A 229 12.96 -9.51 -9.31
N GLY A 230 11.86 -10.26 -9.30
CA GLY A 230 11.58 -11.08 -8.12
C GLY A 230 10.32 -11.93 -8.24
N MET A 231 10.04 -12.64 -7.16
CA MET A 231 8.88 -13.52 -7.01
C MET A 231 8.24 -13.35 -5.63
N SER A 232 7.08 -13.97 -5.47
CA SER A 232 6.37 -14.04 -4.18
C SER A 232 6.21 -15.49 -3.76
N LEU A 233 6.35 -15.75 -2.47
CA LEU A 233 5.89 -16.96 -1.79
C LEU A 233 4.71 -16.58 -0.90
N ARG A 234 3.50 -17.03 -1.21
CA ARG A 234 2.34 -16.87 -0.34
C ARG A 234 2.40 -17.89 0.77
N VAL A 235 2.22 -17.45 2.01
CA VAL A 235 2.27 -18.29 3.23
C VAL A 235 0.98 -18.14 4.05
N PRO A 236 0.64 -19.12 4.91
CA PRO A 236 -0.59 -19.11 5.69
C PRO A 236 -0.53 -18.16 6.90
N THR A 237 -0.17 -16.91 6.68
CA THR A 237 -0.25 -15.83 7.69
C THR A 237 -1.35 -14.85 7.29
N PRO A 238 -2.14 -14.32 8.23
CA PRO A 238 -3.28 -13.44 7.89
C PRO A 238 -2.83 -12.06 7.44
N ASP A 239 -1.69 -11.58 7.92
CA ASP A 239 -1.15 -10.26 7.66
C ASP A 239 0.35 -10.24 7.95
N VAL A 240 1.01 -9.16 7.59
CA VAL A 240 2.45 -8.91 7.65
C VAL A 240 3.26 -9.83 6.73
N SER A 241 3.98 -9.19 5.87
CA SER A 241 4.84 -9.80 4.86
C SER A 241 6.28 -9.37 5.06
N VAL A 242 7.22 -10.06 4.42
CA VAL A 242 8.63 -9.72 4.47
C VAL A 242 9.23 -9.69 3.06
N VAL A 243 10.06 -8.71 2.79
CA VAL A 243 10.92 -8.63 1.61
C VAL A 243 12.30 -9.18 1.97
N ASP A 244 12.77 -10.12 1.17
CA ASP A 244 14.13 -10.61 1.09
C ASP A 244 14.73 -10.09 -0.22
N LEU A 245 15.67 -9.14 -0.13
CA LEU A 245 16.40 -8.60 -1.29
C LEU A 245 17.84 -9.07 -1.23
N THR A 246 18.25 -9.90 -2.18
CA THR A 246 19.65 -10.25 -2.42
C THR A 246 20.17 -9.40 -3.59
N CYS A 247 21.19 -8.59 -3.36
CA CYS A 247 21.69 -7.68 -4.38
C CYS A 247 23.23 -7.57 -4.38
N ARG A 248 23.74 -7.17 -5.55
CA ARG A 248 25.14 -6.80 -5.76
C ARG A 248 25.27 -5.29 -5.67
N LEU A 249 26.26 -4.85 -4.89
CA LEU A 249 26.60 -3.44 -4.70
C LEU A 249 27.80 -3.06 -5.59
N GLU A 250 27.77 -1.84 -6.10
CA GLU A 250 28.88 -1.27 -6.88
C GLU A 250 30.07 -0.93 -5.97
N LYS A 251 29.78 -0.27 -4.84
CA LYS A 251 30.79 0.08 -3.82
C LYS A 251 30.77 -0.97 -2.72
N ALA A 252 31.97 -1.41 -2.35
CA ALA A 252 32.15 -2.32 -1.23
C ALA A 252 31.64 -1.68 0.08
N ALA A 253 30.89 -2.45 0.86
CA ALA A 253 30.36 -2.05 2.16
C ALA A 253 30.22 -3.25 3.09
N SER A 254 30.66 -3.12 4.33
CA SER A 254 30.37 -4.14 5.34
C SER A 254 28.86 -4.16 5.66
N TYR A 255 28.37 -5.26 6.19
CA TYR A 255 26.95 -5.36 6.58
C TYR A 255 26.59 -4.34 7.67
N GLU A 256 27.53 -4.07 8.61
CA GLU A 256 27.39 -3.04 9.65
C GLU A 256 27.25 -1.64 9.05
N ALA A 257 28.00 -1.33 7.99
CA ALA A 257 27.88 -0.04 7.29
C ALA A 257 26.51 0.10 6.60
N ILE A 258 25.96 -1.00 6.08
CA ILE A 258 24.60 -1.03 5.51
C ILE A 258 23.56 -0.80 6.61
N CYS A 259 23.67 -1.50 7.74
CA CYS A 259 22.78 -1.30 8.89
C CYS A 259 22.81 0.14 9.40
N ALA A 260 24.01 0.74 9.51
CA ALA A 260 24.16 2.13 9.92
C ALA A 260 23.49 3.10 8.94
N ALA A 261 23.63 2.88 7.62
CA ALA A 261 22.96 3.69 6.61
C ALA A 261 21.44 3.58 6.66
N MET A 262 20.89 2.38 6.91
CA MET A 262 19.46 2.16 7.08
C MET A 262 18.93 2.86 8.33
N LYS A 263 19.66 2.77 9.46
CA LYS A 263 19.32 3.45 10.70
C LYS A 263 19.30 4.96 10.54
N GLU A 264 20.37 5.53 9.94
CA GLU A 264 20.45 6.96 9.62
C GLU A 264 19.23 7.41 8.79
N ALA A 265 18.88 6.67 7.74
CA ALA A 265 17.76 7.00 6.87
C ALA A 265 16.41 6.92 7.62
N SER A 266 16.22 5.91 8.47
CA SER A 266 14.99 5.70 9.25
C SER A 266 14.75 6.80 10.29
N GLU A 267 15.80 7.35 10.87
CA GLU A 267 15.75 8.45 11.83
C GLU A 267 15.69 9.82 11.12
N GLY A 268 16.12 9.89 9.86
CA GLY A 268 16.28 11.09 9.05
C GLY A 268 15.25 11.23 7.92
N GLU A 269 15.72 11.15 6.69
CA GLU A 269 14.93 11.46 5.48
C GLU A 269 13.75 10.53 5.22
N LEU A 270 13.81 9.29 5.70
CA LEU A 270 12.77 8.28 5.57
C LEU A 270 12.00 8.04 6.88
N LYS A 271 12.08 8.95 7.84
CA LYS A 271 11.32 8.84 9.09
C LYS A 271 9.82 8.69 8.82
N GLY A 272 9.20 7.67 9.46
CA GLY A 272 7.79 7.31 9.25
C GLY A 272 7.51 6.52 7.97
N ILE A 273 8.53 6.27 7.13
CA ILE A 273 8.48 5.44 5.93
C ILE A 273 9.30 4.16 6.14
N LEU A 274 10.57 4.32 6.50
CA LEU A 274 11.49 3.25 6.87
C LEU A 274 11.61 3.20 8.38
N GLY A 275 11.27 2.04 8.98
CA GLY A 275 11.60 1.69 10.34
C GLY A 275 12.91 0.89 10.40
N TYR A 276 13.42 0.67 11.61
CA TYR A 276 14.65 -0.08 11.87
C TYR A 276 14.50 -0.88 13.15
N THR A 277 14.92 -2.14 13.16
CA THR A 277 14.93 -2.98 14.34
C THR A 277 16.21 -3.81 14.44
N GLU A 278 16.67 -4.05 15.67
CA GLU A 278 17.73 -4.98 16.05
C GLU A 278 17.17 -6.14 16.92
N ASP A 279 15.87 -6.09 17.23
CA ASP A 279 15.21 -7.09 18.05
C ASP A 279 14.96 -8.38 17.27
N ALA A 280 14.87 -9.51 18.00
CA ALA A 280 14.52 -10.81 17.41
C ALA A 280 13.01 -10.92 17.21
N VAL A 281 12.51 -10.27 16.16
CA VAL A 281 11.08 -10.08 15.82
C VAL A 281 10.58 -11.15 14.86
N VAL A 282 9.26 -11.29 14.81
CA VAL A 282 8.52 -12.10 13.83
C VAL A 282 7.35 -11.29 13.24
N SER A 283 6.70 -11.83 12.23
CA SER A 283 5.67 -11.09 11.46
C SER A 283 4.57 -10.47 12.33
N THR A 284 4.09 -11.16 13.37
CA THR A 284 2.98 -10.67 14.20
C THR A 284 3.32 -9.43 15.02
N ASP A 285 4.60 -9.15 15.25
CA ASP A 285 5.06 -7.95 15.97
C ASP A 285 4.80 -6.66 15.17
N PHE A 286 4.56 -6.79 13.87
CA PHE A 286 4.33 -5.66 12.96
C PHE A 286 2.87 -5.48 12.53
N VAL A 287 1.92 -6.21 13.13
CA VAL A 287 0.49 -5.98 12.86
C VAL A 287 0.09 -4.58 13.33
N GLY A 288 -0.39 -3.77 12.40
CA GLY A 288 -0.72 -2.36 12.65
C GLY A 288 0.43 -1.37 12.42
N GLU A 289 1.63 -1.84 12.00
CA GLU A 289 2.76 -0.97 11.69
C GLU A 289 2.42 -0.03 10.51
N THR A 290 2.72 1.24 10.67
CA THR A 290 2.43 2.29 9.68
C THR A 290 3.61 2.63 8.78
N CYS A 291 4.84 2.30 9.17
CA CYS A 291 5.98 2.29 8.27
C CYS A 291 5.77 1.21 7.20
N THR A 292 6.00 1.54 5.95
CA THR A 292 5.86 0.56 4.85
C THR A 292 7.05 -0.37 4.67
N SER A 293 8.11 -0.15 5.44
CA SER A 293 9.34 -0.93 5.37
C SER A 293 10.02 -0.85 6.73
N VAL A 294 10.18 -1.96 7.45
CA VAL A 294 10.95 -1.99 8.70
C VAL A 294 12.17 -2.88 8.47
N PHE A 295 13.32 -2.25 8.32
CA PHE A 295 14.59 -2.95 8.09
C PHE A 295 14.98 -3.76 9.33
N ASP A 296 15.23 -5.05 9.14
CA ASP A 296 15.65 -5.99 10.18
C ASP A 296 17.16 -6.20 10.09
N ALA A 297 17.89 -5.54 10.99
CA ALA A 297 19.35 -5.61 11.03
C ALA A 297 19.87 -7.01 11.44
N GLY A 298 19.09 -7.75 12.21
CA GLY A 298 19.46 -9.09 12.68
C GLY A 298 19.22 -10.20 11.66
N ALA A 299 18.35 -9.99 10.66
CA ALA A 299 17.95 -11.03 9.72
C ALA A 299 18.74 -11.03 8.41
N GLY A 300 19.49 -9.96 8.09
CA GLY A 300 20.26 -9.86 6.85
C GLY A 300 21.64 -10.56 6.95
N ILE A 301 22.30 -10.72 5.80
CA ILE A 301 23.58 -11.41 5.67
C ILE A 301 24.45 -10.75 4.60
N GLY A 302 25.70 -10.41 4.92
CA GLY A 302 26.73 -10.11 3.94
C GLY A 302 27.49 -11.38 3.54
N LEU A 303 27.47 -11.76 2.27
CA LEU A 303 28.34 -12.84 1.77
C LEU A 303 29.78 -12.34 1.58
N ASN A 304 29.90 -11.13 1.09
CA ASN A 304 31.14 -10.35 0.95
C ASN A 304 30.74 -8.87 0.84
N ASP A 305 31.71 -7.98 0.75
CA ASP A 305 31.49 -6.54 0.76
C ASP A 305 30.66 -6.00 -0.43
N ASN A 306 30.46 -6.79 -1.49
CA ASN A 306 29.67 -6.40 -2.66
C ASN A 306 28.41 -7.24 -2.87
N PHE A 307 28.13 -8.24 -2.03
CA PHE A 307 26.98 -9.11 -2.21
C PHE A 307 26.25 -9.35 -0.87
N VAL A 308 25.05 -8.83 -0.77
CA VAL A 308 24.30 -8.74 0.49
C VAL A 308 22.86 -9.21 0.30
N LYS A 309 22.32 -9.81 1.36
CA LYS A 309 20.90 -10.04 1.56
C LYS A 309 20.42 -9.10 2.67
N VAL A 310 19.39 -8.33 2.38
CA VAL A 310 18.70 -7.47 3.36
C VAL A 310 17.25 -7.92 3.51
N VAL A 311 16.71 -7.76 4.72
CA VAL A 311 15.36 -8.17 5.09
C VAL A 311 14.58 -6.97 5.60
N SER A 312 13.33 -6.83 5.17
CA SER A 312 12.46 -5.75 5.64
C SER A 312 11.02 -6.23 5.78
N TRP A 313 10.42 -5.95 6.93
CA TRP A 313 9.04 -6.27 7.28
C TRP A 313 8.07 -5.18 6.84
N TYR A 314 6.84 -5.55 6.57
CA TYR A 314 5.76 -4.59 6.29
C TYR A 314 4.39 -5.17 6.61
N ASP A 315 3.56 -4.37 7.28
CA ASP A 315 2.12 -4.64 7.31
C ASP A 315 1.56 -4.30 5.92
N ASN A 316 1.25 -5.33 5.14
CA ASN A 316 0.82 -5.18 3.75
C ASN A 316 -0.56 -4.55 3.60
N GLU A 317 -1.29 -4.38 4.70
CA GLU A 317 -2.61 -3.77 4.77
C GLU A 317 -2.56 -2.37 5.40
N MET A 318 -2.18 -2.25 6.69
CA MET A 318 -2.22 -0.97 7.44
C MET A 318 -1.14 0.01 7.00
N GLY A 319 0.11 -0.44 6.86
CA GLY A 319 1.20 0.42 6.40
C GLY A 319 0.92 0.99 5.01
N TYR A 320 0.49 0.13 4.09
CA TYR A 320 0.10 0.54 2.74
C TYR A 320 -1.07 1.54 2.75
N SER A 321 -2.14 1.26 3.49
CA SER A 321 -3.33 2.09 3.56
C SER A 321 -3.04 3.46 4.19
N THR A 322 -2.15 3.51 5.17
CA THR A 322 -1.66 4.77 5.76
C THR A 322 -0.96 5.63 4.71
N LYS A 323 -0.13 5.04 3.84
CA LYS A 323 0.56 5.78 2.77
C LYS A 323 -0.38 6.25 1.65
N VAL A 324 -1.51 5.58 1.41
CA VAL A 324 -2.56 6.11 0.53
C VAL A 324 -3.10 7.44 1.09
N VAL A 325 -3.39 7.49 2.39
CA VAL A 325 -3.87 8.72 3.06
C VAL A 325 -2.79 9.81 3.05
N GLU A 326 -1.55 9.47 3.35
CA GLU A 326 -0.42 10.41 3.32
C GLU A 326 -0.14 10.94 1.91
N LEU A 327 -0.26 10.10 0.86
CA LEU A 327 -0.13 10.55 -0.52
C LEU A 327 -1.22 11.56 -0.89
N ILE A 328 -2.46 11.32 -0.50
CA ILE A 328 -3.57 12.27 -0.72
C ILE A 328 -3.29 13.60 -0.02
N ASN A 329 -2.84 13.57 1.23
CA ASN A 329 -2.50 14.79 1.97
C ASN A 329 -1.35 15.56 1.30
N HIS A 330 -0.33 14.84 0.81
CA HIS A 330 0.75 15.43 0.03
C HIS A 330 0.24 16.08 -1.26
N MET A 331 -0.61 15.37 -2.02
CA MET A 331 -1.22 15.88 -3.25
C MET A 331 -2.01 17.17 -2.96
N ALA A 332 -2.87 17.17 -1.95
CA ALA A 332 -3.65 18.33 -1.56
C ALA A 332 -2.76 19.52 -1.16
N THR A 333 -1.64 19.27 -0.48
CA THR A 333 -0.66 20.30 -0.13
C THR A 333 -0.03 20.94 -1.38
N VAL A 334 0.16 20.18 -2.46
CA VAL A 334 0.68 20.68 -3.74
C VAL A 334 -0.41 21.39 -4.55
N ASP A 335 -1.62 20.84 -4.58
CA ASP A 335 -2.74 21.33 -5.38
C ASP A 335 -3.30 22.67 -4.85
N HIS A 336 -3.13 22.96 -3.57
CA HIS A 336 -3.66 24.18 -2.93
C HIS A 336 -2.60 25.26 -2.69
N LYS A 337 -1.40 25.10 -3.26
CA LYS A 337 -0.37 26.15 -3.32
C LYS A 337 -0.59 27.08 -4.50
#